data_f563f2281f2f06b976372d3057b61a02
#
_entry.id   f563f2281f2f06b976372d3057b61a02
#
_cell.length_a   1.000
_cell.length_b   1.000
_cell.length_c   1.000
_cell.angle_alpha   90.00
_cell.angle_beta   90.00
_cell.angle_gamma   90.00
#
_symmetry.space_group_name_H-M   'P 1'
#
loop_
_entity.id
_entity.type
_entity.pdbx_description
1 polymer ?
#
loop_
_entity_poly.entity_id
_entity_poly.type
_entity_poly.pdbx_seq_one_letter_code
_entity_poly.pdbx_strand_id
1 'polypeptide(L)'
;MANIVLEIPEELSGLVSAVQALVDVVKTEVDRARTGGAVDYAAFERRIAEKSAEVEKVGHQIALSALAVSAPQVMINKVLHHRVLAETETRFMSLAGAVAVKRSLYRPSGQRNGPVVDPVALRAGAVDGVWLPATAREMAFEVQQRTSREAEASGKRLGRLPYSHASFEHVAHTVGERYVGQHRQIEQALIEVFEVPEGAKSVSVSLDRVSVPMEEPRSRPPGRPAQGAPKRPIERVYRMAYCGTVTLHDEHGESLYTIRYGTMAAGDPAGLCEGMAGDVVELLAKRPDLKVMLLCDGAPEMWNLLDAEFTKEPFGAAGKVVARLIDFWHVIEKLGAAARVIAAETEVKPLLASWKMRLCNTSSARLAILEQLHESGKEDVLVGHDKPVHEAITYFTNNAERMDYAAARRQKLPIGSGNVEATGKTLFNVRMKRSGSRWKSRTGEHIVHLRALALSDRWDAAMDRALKSPRVVIRVAA
;
A
#
# COMPACT_ATOMS: atom_id res chain seq x y z
N MET A 1 0.35 -3.26 -54.71
CA MET A 1 -0.36 -2.79 -53.50
C MET A 1 -1.44 -3.79 -53.20
N ALA A 2 -1.47 -4.36 -52.01
CA ALA A 2 -2.57 -5.18 -51.57
C ALA A 2 -3.68 -4.30 -51.03
N ASN A 3 -4.88 -4.39 -51.56
CA ASN A 3 -6.07 -3.75 -50.96
C ASN A 3 -6.66 -4.69 -49.91
N ILE A 4 -6.62 -4.29 -48.67
CA ILE A 4 -7.31 -5.01 -47.60
C ILE A 4 -8.63 -4.28 -47.38
N VAL A 5 -9.75 -4.98 -47.60
CA VAL A 5 -11.09 -4.48 -47.30
C VAL A 5 -11.46 -4.97 -45.90
N LEU A 6 -11.76 -4.05 -45.03
CA LEU A 6 -12.20 -4.35 -43.66
C LEU A 6 -13.68 -3.99 -43.58
N GLU A 7 -14.55 -4.96 -43.34
CA GLU A 7 -15.97 -4.72 -43.05
C GLU A 7 -16.08 -4.33 -41.57
N ILE A 8 -16.55 -3.14 -41.33
CA ILE A 8 -16.74 -2.60 -39.98
C ILE A 8 -18.23 -2.35 -39.76
N PRO A 9 -18.83 -2.88 -38.66
CA PRO A 9 -20.22 -2.59 -38.29
C PRO A 9 -20.47 -1.08 -38.22
N GLU A 10 -21.66 -0.65 -38.60
CA GLU A 10 -22.03 0.78 -38.68
C GLU A 10 -21.82 1.48 -37.32
N GLU A 11 -22.13 0.78 -36.22
CA GLU A 11 -21.95 1.29 -34.83
C GLU A 11 -20.49 1.63 -34.52
N LEU A 12 -19.53 1.01 -35.21
CA LEU A 12 -18.09 1.23 -35.03
C LEU A 12 -17.49 2.21 -36.05
N SER A 13 -18.32 2.79 -36.94
CA SER A 13 -17.88 3.69 -38.00
C SER A 13 -17.05 4.88 -37.47
N GLY A 14 -17.33 5.36 -36.25
CA GLY A 14 -16.54 6.41 -35.60
C GLY A 14 -15.05 6.08 -35.41
N LEU A 15 -14.67 4.78 -35.36
CA LEU A 15 -13.27 4.35 -35.27
C LEU A 15 -12.51 4.55 -36.58
N VAL A 16 -13.17 4.55 -37.73
CA VAL A 16 -12.54 4.55 -39.06
C VAL A 16 -11.60 5.74 -39.20
N SER A 17 -12.09 6.94 -38.90
CA SER A 17 -11.29 8.17 -39.02
C SER A 17 -10.07 8.19 -38.12
N ALA A 18 -10.22 7.72 -36.86
CA ALA A 18 -9.14 7.68 -35.90
C ALA A 18 -8.05 6.65 -36.30
N VAL A 19 -8.48 5.46 -36.75
CA VAL A 19 -7.58 4.41 -37.24
C VAL A 19 -6.88 4.86 -38.53
N GLN A 20 -7.60 5.49 -39.47
CA GLN A 20 -7.02 6.03 -40.69
C GLN A 20 -5.91 7.07 -40.37
N ALA A 21 -6.17 7.98 -39.43
CA ALA A 21 -5.16 8.97 -39.01
C ALA A 21 -3.91 8.32 -38.40
N LEU A 22 -4.05 7.21 -37.67
CA LEU A 22 -2.93 6.42 -37.17
C LEU A 22 -2.15 5.76 -38.33
N VAL A 23 -2.85 5.14 -39.28
CA VAL A 23 -2.26 4.52 -40.47
C VAL A 23 -1.51 5.55 -41.31
N ASP A 24 -2.04 6.76 -41.48
CA ASP A 24 -1.42 7.82 -42.27
C ASP A 24 -0.10 8.30 -41.64
N VAL A 25 0.01 8.36 -40.33
CA VAL A 25 1.26 8.66 -39.61
C VAL A 25 2.32 7.60 -39.91
N VAL A 26 1.94 6.31 -39.85
CA VAL A 26 2.86 5.18 -40.13
C VAL A 26 3.29 5.22 -41.61
N LYS A 27 2.31 5.39 -42.53
CA LYS A 27 2.57 5.44 -43.97
C LYS A 27 3.53 6.57 -44.32
N THR A 28 3.30 7.76 -43.79
CA THR A 28 4.16 8.94 -44.03
C THR A 28 5.63 8.65 -43.66
N GLU A 29 5.87 7.99 -42.53
CA GLU A 29 7.20 7.68 -42.06
C GLU A 29 7.87 6.57 -42.89
N VAL A 30 7.09 5.54 -43.26
CA VAL A 30 7.56 4.47 -44.18
C VAL A 30 7.92 5.00 -45.55
N ASP A 31 7.12 5.91 -46.14
CA ASP A 31 7.40 6.50 -47.43
C ASP A 31 8.64 7.40 -47.39
N ARG A 32 8.80 8.18 -46.30
CA ARG A 32 10.00 8.97 -46.06
C ARG A 32 11.28 8.11 -45.97
N ALA A 33 11.23 7.01 -45.21
CA ALA A 33 12.34 6.09 -45.08
C ALA A 33 12.69 5.43 -46.41
N ARG A 34 11.73 5.05 -47.22
CA ARG A 34 11.90 4.41 -48.53
C ARG A 34 12.54 5.37 -49.57
N THR A 35 12.24 6.64 -49.46
CA THR A 35 12.81 7.66 -50.36
C THR A 35 14.17 8.17 -49.88
N GLY A 36 14.75 7.60 -48.84
CA GLY A 36 16.05 8.00 -48.30
C GLY A 36 16.00 9.35 -47.54
N GLY A 37 14.82 9.83 -47.17
CA GLY A 37 14.65 11.06 -46.40
C GLY A 37 15.15 10.92 -44.97
N ALA A 38 15.55 12.05 -44.38
CA ALA A 38 15.92 12.07 -42.94
C ALA A 38 14.73 11.72 -42.06
N VAL A 39 14.90 10.78 -41.13
CA VAL A 39 13.87 10.31 -40.19
C VAL A 39 14.13 10.89 -38.81
N ASP A 40 13.19 11.66 -38.29
CA ASP A 40 13.12 11.99 -36.85
C ASP A 40 12.24 10.98 -36.13
N TYR A 41 12.89 9.90 -35.69
CA TYR A 41 12.17 8.80 -35.04
C TYR A 41 11.53 9.20 -33.69
N ALA A 42 12.13 10.12 -32.97
CA ALA A 42 11.56 10.63 -31.71
C ALA A 42 10.26 11.45 -31.94
N ALA A 43 10.19 12.19 -33.04
CA ALA A 43 8.94 12.87 -33.43
C ALA A 43 7.88 11.85 -33.93
N PHE A 44 8.31 10.78 -34.59
CA PHE A 44 7.41 9.71 -35.01
C PHE A 44 6.83 8.96 -33.81
N GLU A 45 7.65 8.57 -32.82
CA GLU A 45 7.17 7.93 -31.58
C GLU A 45 6.09 8.76 -30.87
N ARG A 46 6.30 10.06 -30.74
CA ARG A 46 5.29 10.96 -30.13
C ARG A 46 3.98 10.99 -30.92
N ARG A 47 4.06 11.12 -32.26
CA ARG A 47 2.86 11.18 -33.12
C ARG A 47 2.07 9.87 -33.10
N ILE A 48 2.74 8.72 -33.12
CA ILE A 48 2.06 7.43 -33.06
C ILE A 48 1.38 7.22 -31.69
N ALA A 49 2.03 7.63 -30.59
CA ALA A 49 1.43 7.57 -29.25
C ALA A 49 0.19 8.46 -29.15
N GLU A 50 0.24 9.70 -29.66
CA GLU A 50 -0.91 10.62 -29.70
C GLU A 50 -2.09 10.03 -30.50
N LYS A 51 -1.83 9.49 -31.69
CA LYS A 51 -2.88 8.89 -32.54
C LYS A 51 -3.45 7.63 -31.95
N SER A 52 -2.63 6.81 -31.29
CA SER A 52 -3.11 5.64 -30.54
C SER A 52 -4.05 6.04 -29.39
N ALA A 53 -3.73 7.12 -28.67
CA ALA A 53 -4.59 7.63 -27.61
C ALA A 53 -5.93 8.18 -28.15
N GLU A 54 -5.96 8.75 -29.37
CA GLU A 54 -7.18 9.17 -30.04
C GLU A 54 -8.07 7.96 -30.40
N VAL A 55 -7.49 6.89 -30.93
CA VAL A 55 -8.21 5.64 -31.21
C VAL A 55 -8.80 5.05 -29.93
N GLU A 56 -8.01 5.02 -28.84
CA GLU A 56 -8.47 4.55 -27.52
C GLU A 56 -9.67 5.37 -27.01
N LYS A 57 -9.62 6.71 -27.09
CA LYS A 57 -10.73 7.58 -26.67
C LYS A 57 -12.01 7.32 -27.48
N VAL A 58 -11.89 7.18 -28.79
CA VAL A 58 -13.04 6.87 -29.65
C VAL A 58 -13.64 5.50 -29.32
N GLY A 59 -12.78 4.49 -29.10
CA GLY A 59 -13.23 3.17 -28.66
C GLY A 59 -14.02 3.22 -27.34
N HIS A 60 -13.50 3.95 -26.35
CA HIS A 60 -14.21 4.19 -25.09
C HIS A 60 -15.53 4.94 -25.31
N GLN A 61 -15.55 5.95 -26.17
CA GLN A 61 -16.77 6.72 -26.45
C GLN A 61 -17.87 5.83 -27.00
N ILE A 62 -17.57 4.99 -27.98
CA ILE A 62 -18.52 4.05 -28.57
C ILE A 62 -19.01 3.04 -27.53
N ALA A 63 -18.10 2.41 -26.81
CA ALA A 63 -18.43 1.40 -25.81
C ALA A 63 -19.28 1.96 -24.66
N LEU A 64 -18.92 3.16 -24.14
CA LEU A 64 -19.69 3.82 -23.09
C LEU A 64 -21.04 4.30 -23.58
N SER A 65 -21.15 4.80 -24.81
CA SER A 65 -22.42 5.21 -25.42
C SER A 65 -23.39 4.04 -25.56
N ALA A 66 -22.90 2.84 -25.85
CA ALA A 66 -23.70 1.61 -25.88
C ALA A 66 -24.24 1.18 -24.50
N LEU A 67 -23.67 1.72 -23.41
CA LEU A 67 -24.21 1.51 -22.06
C LEU A 67 -25.34 2.51 -21.70
N ALA A 68 -25.53 3.55 -22.47
CA ALA A 68 -26.56 4.57 -22.20
C ALA A 68 -27.97 4.00 -22.39
N VAL A 69 -28.91 4.52 -21.63
CA VAL A 69 -30.33 4.21 -21.73
C VAL A 69 -31.10 5.54 -21.82
N SER A 70 -32.04 5.64 -22.76
CA SER A 70 -32.82 6.87 -22.97
C SER A 70 -34.31 6.73 -22.71
N ALA A 71 -34.78 5.58 -22.24
CA ALA A 71 -36.18 5.33 -21.92
C ALA A 71 -36.72 6.26 -20.82
N PRO A 72 -38.02 6.63 -20.80
CA PRO A 72 -38.60 7.42 -19.70
C PRO A 72 -38.53 6.75 -18.35
N GLN A 73 -38.61 5.42 -18.31
CA GLN A 73 -38.52 4.60 -17.09
C GLN A 73 -37.65 3.36 -17.31
N VAL A 74 -36.93 2.98 -16.26
CA VAL A 74 -36.07 1.82 -16.27
C VAL A 74 -36.18 1.06 -14.95
N MET A 75 -36.01 -0.25 -15.02
CA MET A 75 -35.83 -1.13 -13.85
C MET A 75 -34.34 -1.30 -13.61
N ILE A 76 -33.82 -0.79 -12.49
CA ILE A 76 -32.44 -1.01 -12.05
C ILE A 76 -32.47 -1.95 -10.85
N ASN A 77 -31.91 -3.15 -11.00
CA ASN A 77 -31.93 -4.17 -9.96
C ASN A 77 -33.32 -4.42 -9.34
N LYS A 78 -34.34 -4.52 -10.19
CA LYS A 78 -35.77 -4.72 -9.84
C LYS A 78 -36.46 -3.51 -9.15
N VAL A 79 -35.83 -2.35 -9.08
CA VAL A 79 -36.43 -1.10 -8.59
C VAL A 79 -36.76 -0.22 -9.77
N LEU A 80 -38.01 0.28 -9.83
CA LEU A 80 -38.44 1.20 -10.86
C LEU A 80 -37.83 2.58 -10.65
N HIS A 81 -37.26 3.14 -11.71
CA HIS A 81 -36.69 4.49 -11.76
C HIS A 81 -37.31 5.28 -12.89
N HIS A 82 -37.54 6.57 -12.68
CA HIS A 82 -37.96 7.50 -13.72
C HIS A 82 -36.81 8.43 -14.12
N ARG A 83 -36.77 8.81 -15.39
CA ARG A 83 -35.79 9.73 -15.93
C ARG A 83 -36.01 11.14 -15.38
N VAL A 84 -34.95 11.72 -14.79
CA VAL A 84 -34.96 13.10 -14.26
C VAL A 84 -34.20 14.07 -15.14
N LEU A 85 -33.28 13.57 -15.97
CA LEU A 85 -32.50 14.37 -16.91
C LEU A 85 -32.24 13.54 -18.17
N ALA A 86 -32.50 14.11 -19.34
CA ALA A 86 -32.36 13.43 -20.62
C ALA A 86 -31.08 13.87 -21.34
N GLU A 87 -30.36 12.90 -21.90
CA GLU A 87 -29.32 13.04 -22.92
C GLU A 87 -28.29 14.15 -22.67
N THR A 88 -27.89 14.34 -21.42
CA THR A 88 -26.85 15.31 -21.07
C THR A 88 -25.48 14.76 -21.34
N GLU A 89 -24.61 15.60 -21.89
CA GLU A 89 -23.21 15.24 -22.06
C GLU A 89 -22.46 15.24 -20.72
N THR A 90 -21.69 14.19 -20.50
CA THR A 90 -20.72 14.10 -19.39
C THR A 90 -19.38 13.60 -19.93
N ARG A 91 -18.33 13.75 -19.11
CA ARG A 91 -16.99 13.26 -19.47
C ARG A 91 -16.61 12.12 -18.52
N PHE A 92 -16.37 10.94 -19.10
CA PHE A 92 -15.72 9.83 -18.40
C PHE A 92 -14.20 9.96 -18.57
N MET A 93 -13.47 9.61 -17.54
CA MET A 93 -12.02 9.77 -17.49
C MET A 93 -11.35 8.43 -17.76
N SER A 94 -10.67 8.30 -18.91
CA SER A 94 -9.92 7.12 -19.33
C SER A 94 -8.41 7.31 -19.17
N LEU A 95 -7.61 6.27 -19.34
CA LEU A 95 -6.15 6.38 -19.35
C LEU A 95 -5.62 7.35 -20.42
N ALA A 96 -6.30 7.45 -21.54
CA ALA A 96 -5.95 8.36 -22.65
C ALA A 96 -6.50 9.79 -22.49
N GLY A 97 -7.36 10.02 -21.51
CA GLY A 97 -7.98 11.32 -21.24
C GLY A 97 -9.50 11.29 -21.15
N ALA A 98 -10.11 12.46 -21.15
CA ALA A 98 -11.55 12.59 -21.04
C ALA A 98 -12.28 12.15 -22.32
N VAL A 99 -13.39 11.44 -22.14
CA VAL A 99 -14.25 10.90 -23.19
C VAL A 99 -15.66 11.44 -22.99
N ALA A 100 -16.21 12.17 -23.96
CA ALA A 100 -17.55 12.73 -23.89
C ALA A 100 -18.60 11.66 -24.24
N VAL A 101 -19.64 11.53 -23.41
CA VAL A 101 -20.73 10.57 -23.58
C VAL A 101 -22.06 11.24 -23.22
N LYS A 102 -23.07 11.08 -24.07
CA LYS A 102 -24.46 11.48 -23.77
C LYS A 102 -25.11 10.41 -22.91
N ARG A 103 -25.74 10.84 -21.81
CA ARG A 103 -26.40 9.96 -20.86
C ARG A 103 -27.67 10.57 -20.29
N SER A 104 -28.55 9.73 -19.81
CA SER A 104 -29.73 10.15 -19.03
C SER A 104 -29.54 9.75 -17.56
N LEU A 105 -30.12 10.55 -16.68
CA LEU A 105 -30.08 10.32 -15.23
C LEU A 105 -31.44 9.87 -14.72
N TYR A 106 -31.44 9.00 -13.74
CA TYR A 106 -32.62 8.36 -13.20
C TYR A 106 -32.72 8.49 -11.69
N ARG A 107 -33.95 8.42 -11.17
CA ARG A 107 -34.23 8.44 -9.73
C ARG A 107 -35.25 7.35 -9.39
N PRO A 108 -35.16 6.69 -8.23
CA PRO A 108 -36.16 5.72 -7.79
C PRO A 108 -37.56 6.33 -7.75
N SER A 109 -38.55 5.64 -8.32
CA SER A 109 -39.93 6.09 -8.35
C SER A 109 -40.48 6.20 -6.92
N GLY A 110 -41.27 7.25 -6.66
CA GLY A 110 -41.81 7.56 -5.34
C GLY A 110 -40.86 8.28 -4.38
N GLN A 111 -39.61 8.54 -4.76
CA GLN A 111 -38.62 9.25 -3.93
C GLN A 111 -38.29 10.62 -4.51
N ARG A 112 -39.01 11.67 -4.04
CA ARG A 112 -38.84 13.05 -4.59
C ARG A 112 -37.40 13.56 -4.50
N ASN A 113 -36.67 13.26 -3.43
CA ASN A 113 -35.27 13.65 -3.18
C ASN A 113 -34.31 12.44 -3.12
N GLY A 114 -34.68 11.32 -3.74
CA GLY A 114 -33.80 10.13 -3.81
C GLY A 114 -32.53 10.38 -4.61
N PRO A 115 -31.52 9.54 -4.44
CA PRO A 115 -30.25 9.66 -5.16
C PRO A 115 -30.47 9.55 -6.66
N VAL A 116 -29.71 10.34 -7.41
CA VAL A 116 -29.69 10.28 -8.87
C VAL A 116 -28.68 9.24 -9.32
N VAL A 117 -29.09 8.40 -10.25
CA VAL A 117 -28.32 7.27 -10.77
C VAL A 117 -27.98 7.48 -12.23
N ASP A 118 -26.74 7.24 -12.60
CA ASP A 118 -26.22 7.21 -13.96
C ASP A 118 -26.05 5.76 -14.44
N PRO A 119 -26.87 5.26 -15.37
CA PRO A 119 -26.75 3.90 -15.90
C PRO A 119 -25.40 3.61 -16.55
N VAL A 120 -24.79 4.58 -17.22
CA VAL A 120 -23.49 4.41 -17.86
C VAL A 120 -22.41 4.22 -16.78
N ALA A 121 -22.37 5.10 -15.79
CA ALA A 121 -21.43 5.01 -14.69
C ALA A 121 -21.56 3.69 -13.90
N LEU A 122 -22.79 3.28 -13.62
CA LEU A 122 -23.06 2.02 -12.92
C LEU A 122 -22.59 0.79 -13.73
N ARG A 123 -22.92 0.73 -15.01
CA ARG A 123 -22.56 -0.40 -15.87
C ARG A 123 -21.07 -0.46 -16.21
N ALA A 124 -20.44 0.73 -16.34
CA ALA A 124 -18.99 0.85 -16.54
C ALA A 124 -18.19 0.61 -15.25
N GLY A 125 -18.84 0.60 -14.08
CA GLY A 125 -18.17 0.52 -12.79
C GLY A 125 -17.34 1.74 -12.44
N ALA A 126 -17.74 2.92 -12.93
CA ALA A 126 -16.99 4.14 -12.76
C ALA A 126 -16.80 4.49 -11.26
N VAL A 127 -15.59 4.78 -10.89
CA VAL A 127 -15.23 5.30 -9.57
C VAL A 127 -15.66 6.76 -9.51
N ASP A 128 -16.32 7.14 -8.41
CA ASP A 128 -16.86 8.50 -8.24
C ASP A 128 -17.71 8.98 -9.45
N GLY A 129 -18.39 8.04 -10.09
CA GLY A 129 -19.33 8.29 -11.19
C GLY A 129 -18.71 8.63 -12.54
N VAL A 130 -17.42 8.92 -12.63
CA VAL A 130 -16.79 9.35 -13.89
C VAL A 130 -15.42 8.71 -14.19
N TRP A 131 -14.70 8.23 -13.20
CA TRP A 131 -13.38 7.66 -13.40
C TRP A 131 -13.49 6.18 -13.79
N LEU A 132 -13.01 5.81 -14.95
CA LEU A 132 -13.00 4.40 -15.36
C LEU A 132 -12.09 3.58 -14.42
N PRO A 133 -12.44 2.32 -14.11
CA PRO A 133 -11.77 1.54 -13.08
C PRO A 133 -10.24 1.44 -13.26
N ALA A 134 -9.77 1.18 -14.48
CA ALA A 134 -8.34 1.12 -14.77
C ALA A 134 -7.65 2.47 -14.53
N THR A 135 -8.29 3.58 -14.91
CA THR A 135 -7.77 4.93 -14.69
C THR A 135 -7.65 5.24 -13.21
N ALA A 136 -8.69 4.93 -12.44
CA ALA A 136 -8.69 5.15 -10.98
C ALA A 136 -7.61 4.30 -10.29
N ARG A 137 -7.44 3.05 -10.72
CA ARG A 137 -6.41 2.13 -10.24
C ARG A 137 -5.00 2.67 -10.47
N GLU A 138 -4.68 3.09 -11.69
CA GLU A 138 -3.36 3.61 -12.03
C GLU A 138 -3.08 4.96 -11.35
N MET A 139 -4.07 5.84 -11.24
CA MET A 139 -3.91 7.10 -10.49
C MET A 139 -3.61 6.85 -9.01
N ALA A 140 -4.27 5.88 -8.40
CA ALA A 140 -4.03 5.50 -7.00
C ALA A 140 -2.64 4.84 -6.84
N PHE A 141 -2.21 4.01 -7.81
CA PHE A 141 -0.87 3.42 -7.83
C PHE A 141 0.22 4.49 -7.91
N GLU A 142 0.07 5.49 -8.74
CA GLU A 142 1.00 6.60 -8.84
C GLU A 142 1.10 7.39 -7.51
N VAL A 143 -0.03 7.70 -6.87
CA VAL A 143 -0.04 8.52 -5.65
C VAL A 143 0.47 7.77 -4.42
N GLN A 144 0.30 6.44 -4.36
CA GLN A 144 0.88 5.69 -3.24
C GLN A 144 2.42 5.70 -3.28
N GLN A 145 3.04 5.83 -4.46
CA GLN A 145 4.50 5.88 -4.61
C GLN A 145 5.08 7.28 -4.44
N ARG A 146 4.39 8.29 -4.96
CA ARG A 146 4.88 9.66 -5.11
C ARG A 146 3.82 10.70 -4.74
N THR A 147 4.18 11.97 -4.73
CA THR A 147 3.22 13.05 -4.51
C THR A 147 2.28 13.19 -5.72
N SER A 148 1.09 13.74 -5.50
CA SER A 148 0.14 14.00 -6.59
C SER A 148 0.71 14.92 -7.69
N ARG A 149 1.60 15.86 -7.33
CA ARG A 149 2.30 16.72 -8.32
C ARG A 149 3.31 15.96 -9.15
N GLU A 150 4.07 15.03 -8.54
CA GLU A 150 4.98 14.16 -9.28
C GLU A 150 4.22 13.17 -10.17
N ALA A 151 3.07 12.67 -9.73
CA ALA A 151 2.18 11.83 -10.51
C ALA A 151 1.63 12.58 -11.74
N GLU A 152 1.16 13.81 -11.57
CA GLU A 152 0.75 14.68 -12.69
C GLU A 152 1.90 14.90 -13.69
N ALA A 153 3.10 15.22 -13.19
CA ALA A 153 4.26 15.44 -14.05
C ALA A 153 4.65 14.16 -14.82
N SER A 154 4.60 13.00 -14.17
CA SER A 154 4.86 11.69 -14.78
C SER A 154 3.83 11.38 -15.87
N GLY A 155 2.55 11.53 -15.57
CA GLY A 155 1.47 11.30 -16.53
C GLY A 155 1.59 12.20 -17.78
N LYS A 156 1.88 13.47 -17.59
CA LYS A 156 2.13 14.41 -18.69
C LYS A 156 3.30 14.00 -19.58
N ARG A 157 4.41 13.55 -18.98
CA ARG A 157 5.61 13.13 -19.73
C ARG A 157 5.38 11.85 -20.54
N LEU A 158 4.59 10.93 -20.01
CA LEU A 158 4.26 9.65 -20.65
C LEU A 158 3.10 9.76 -21.64
N GLY A 159 2.42 10.92 -21.70
CA GLY A 159 1.24 11.10 -22.56
C GLY A 159 0.05 10.23 -22.09
N ARG A 160 0.04 9.79 -20.84
CA ARG A 160 -1.03 8.99 -20.21
C ARG A 160 -1.52 9.71 -18.95
N LEU A 161 -2.77 9.46 -18.55
CA LEU A 161 -3.35 10.08 -17.34
C LEU A 161 -3.21 11.62 -17.33
N PRO A 162 -3.72 12.34 -18.34
CA PRO A 162 -3.53 13.79 -18.50
C PRO A 162 -4.39 14.60 -17.52
N TYR A 163 -4.27 14.29 -16.21
CA TYR A 163 -5.09 14.86 -15.15
C TYR A 163 -4.28 15.72 -14.20
N SER A 164 -4.94 16.63 -13.49
CA SER A 164 -4.32 17.51 -12.52
C SER A 164 -3.91 16.77 -11.24
N HIS A 165 -2.94 17.31 -10.50
CA HIS A 165 -2.56 16.76 -9.20
C HIS A 165 -3.73 16.67 -8.21
N ALA A 166 -4.67 17.61 -8.26
CA ALA A 166 -5.87 17.56 -7.42
C ALA A 166 -6.78 16.36 -7.78
N SER A 167 -6.88 16.03 -9.09
CA SER A 167 -7.59 14.83 -9.54
C SER A 167 -6.89 13.56 -9.06
N PHE A 168 -5.57 13.48 -9.20
CA PHE A 168 -4.78 12.35 -8.69
C PHE A 168 -4.98 12.14 -7.20
N GLU A 169 -4.92 13.21 -6.42
CA GLU A 169 -5.13 13.15 -4.96
C GLU A 169 -6.54 12.67 -4.62
N HIS A 170 -7.56 13.28 -5.23
CA HIS A 170 -8.96 12.93 -5.02
C HIS A 170 -9.23 11.46 -5.34
N VAL A 171 -8.82 11.00 -6.53
CA VAL A 171 -9.05 9.62 -6.98
C VAL A 171 -8.32 8.61 -6.10
N ALA A 172 -7.06 8.88 -5.75
CA ALA A 172 -6.30 8.00 -4.87
C ALA A 172 -6.98 7.84 -3.49
N HIS A 173 -7.53 8.93 -2.94
CA HIS A 173 -8.26 8.85 -1.67
C HIS A 173 -9.60 8.14 -1.81
N THR A 174 -10.30 8.30 -2.92
CA THR A 174 -11.55 7.58 -3.19
C THR A 174 -11.31 6.06 -3.32
N VAL A 175 -10.25 5.67 -4.03
CA VAL A 175 -9.83 4.25 -4.14
C VAL A 175 -9.39 3.73 -2.78
N GLY A 176 -8.57 4.50 -2.05
CA GLY A 176 -8.11 4.13 -0.70
C GLY A 176 -9.25 3.96 0.29
N GLU A 177 -10.26 4.85 0.27
CA GLU A 177 -11.45 4.72 1.10
C GLU A 177 -12.26 3.46 0.78
N ARG A 178 -12.43 3.13 -0.50
CA ARG A 178 -13.10 1.89 -0.92
C ARG A 178 -12.34 0.66 -0.42
N TYR A 179 -11.01 0.65 -0.55
CA TYR A 179 -10.18 -0.45 -0.08
C TYR A 179 -10.25 -0.57 1.46
N VAL A 180 -9.98 0.52 2.19
CA VAL A 180 -9.99 0.52 3.66
C VAL A 180 -11.34 0.09 4.23
N GLY A 181 -12.44 0.45 3.59
CA GLY A 181 -13.79 0.04 4.00
C GLY A 181 -14.07 -1.47 3.91
N GLN A 182 -13.26 -2.23 3.19
CA GLN A 182 -13.42 -3.67 2.99
C GLN A 182 -12.09 -4.45 3.04
N HIS A 183 -11.02 -3.82 3.54
CA HIS A 183 -9.66 -4.37 3.47
C HIS A 183 -9.54 -5.75 4.11
N ARG A 184 -10.18 -5.99 5.26
CA ARG A 184 -10.17 -7.30 5.93
C ARG A 184 -10.69 -8.43 5.06
N GLN A 185 -11.82 -8.20 4.38
CA GLN A 185 -12.42 -9.19 3.48
C GLN A 185 -11.53 -9.43 2.24
N ILE A 186 -10.91 -8.37 1.73
CA ILE A 186 -10.00 -8.47 0.58
C ILE A 186 -8.72 -9.21 1.00
N GLU A 187 -8.10 -8.85 2.12
CA GLU A 187 -6.89 -9.48 2.65
C GLU A 187 -7.11 -10.97 2.91
N GLN A 188 -8.25 -11.33 3.55
CA GLN A 188 -8.66 -12.71 3.74
C GLN A 188 -8.76 -13.46 2.40
N ALA A 189 -9.44 -12.88 1.42
CA ALA A 189 -9.57 -13.51 0.10
C ALA A 189 -8.24 -13.59 -0.68
N LEU A 190 -7.28 -12.73 -0.37
CA LEU A 190 -5.93 -12.79 -0.96
C LEU A 190 -5.09 -13.89 -0.32
N ILE A 191 -5.15 -14.04 1.01
CA ILE A 191 -4.39 -15.09 1.68
C ILE A 191 -4.97 -16.48 1.39
N GLU A 192 -6.28 -16.61 1.22
CA GLU A 192 -6.94 -17.86 0.84
C GLU A 192 -6.45 -18.42 -0.51
N VAL A 193 -6.14 -17.55 -1.48
CA VAL A 193 -5.62 -17.97 -2.79
C VAL A 193 -4.09 -17.93 -2.88
N PHE A 194 -3.41 -17.43 -1.86
CA PHE A 194 -1.96 -17.32 -1.87
C PHE A 194 -1.29 -18.69 -1.85
N GLU A 195 -0.36 -18.91 -2.76
CA GLU A 195 0.45 -20.12 -2.79
C GLU A 195 1.69 -19.95 -1.93
N VAL A 196 1.80 -20.76 -0.89
CA VAL A 196 2.97 -20.73 0.01
C VAL A 196 4.18 -21.26 -0.73
N PRO A 197 5.29 -20.52 -0.82
CA PRO A 197 6.51 -21.00 -1.47
C PRO A 197 6.96 -22.38 -0.94
N GLU A 198 7.30 -23.30 -1.82
CA GLU A 198 7.65 -24.68 -1.47
C GLU A 198 8.81 -24.74 -0.46
N GLY A 199 9.80 -23.87 -0.61
CA GLY A 199 10.96 -23.75 0.26
C GLY A 199 10.68 -23.19 1.66
N ALA A 200 9.46 -22.69 1.94
CA ALA A 200 9.14 -22.08 3.22
C ALA A 200 9.20 -23.09 4.38
N LYS A 201 9.88 -22.70 5.47
CA LYS A 201 10.06 -23.51 6.70
C LYS A 201 9.61 -22.80 7.94
N SER A 202 9.59 -21.48 7.93
CA SER A 202 9.14 -20.69 9.08
C SER A 202 8.45 -19.38 8.66
N VAL A 203 7.70 -18.83 9.60
CA VAL A 203 7.02 -17.53 9.51
C VAL A 203 7.49 -16.67 10.67
N SER A 204 8.04 -15.50 10.38
CA SER A 204 8.25 -14.46 11.40
C SER A 204 7.17 -13.42 11.33
N VAL A 205 6.68 -13.02 12.50
CA VAL A 205 5.76 -11.90 12.69
C VAL A 205 6.50 -10.80 13.42
N SER A 206 6.53 -9.62 12.84
CA SER A 206 7.25 -8.48 13.40
C SER A 206 6.36 -7.23 13.41
N LEU A 207 6.52 -6.40 14.43
CA LEU A 207 5.82 -5.14 14.59
C LEU A 207 6.82 -4.04 14.96
N ASP A 208 6.65 -2.84 14.38
CA ASP A 208 7.46 -1.67 14.66
C ASP A 208 6.60 -0.40 14.56
N ARG A 209 7.11 0.70 15.07
CA ARG A 209 6.46 2.00 15.03
C ARG A 209 7.36 3.08 14.45
N VAL A 210 6.77 3.95 13.67
CA VAL A 210 7.48 5.02 12.98
C VAL A 210 6.82 6.36 13.28
N SER A 211 7.59 7.32 13.75
CA SER A 211 7.12 8.69 13.94
C SER A 211 6.80 9.34 12.60
N VAL A 212 5.58 9.86 12.41
CA VAL A 212 5.13 10.52 11.18
C VAL A 212 4.62 11.93 11.44
N PRO A 213 4.85 12.90 10.52
CA PRO A 213 4.37 14.25 10.67
C PRO A 213 2.87 14.33 10.38
N MET A 214 2.09 14.72 11.38
CA MET A 214 0.65 14.86 11.29
C MET A 214 0.26 16.35 11.20
N GLU A 215 -0.88 16.59 10.57
CA GLU A 215 -1.59 17.86 10.57
C GLU A 215 -2.71 17.79 11.60
N GLU A 216 -2.53 18.46 12.73
CA GLU A 216 -3.59 18.59 13.73
C GLU A 216 -4.19 19.99 13.70
N PRO A 217 -5.52 20.11 13.60
CA PRO A 217 -6.15 21.41 13.66
C PRO A 217 -5.97 22.01 15.07
N ARG A 218 -5.48 23.26 15.15
CA ARG A 218 -5.52 23.97 16.42
C ARG A 218 -6.96 24.14 16.90
N SER A 219 -7.16 24.05 18.21
CA SER A 219 -8.45 24.34 18.83
C SER A 219 -8.96 25.71 18.36
N ARG A 220 -10.19 25.76 17.86
CA ARG A 220 -10.81 27.02 17.45
C ARG A 220 -11.39 27.71 18.69
N PRO A 221 -11.11 28.99 18.92
CA PRO A 221 -11.92 29.75 19.87
C PRO A 221 -13.39 29.73 19.40
N PRO A 222 -14.34 29.72 20.34
CA PRO A 222 -15.77 29.81 19.99
C PRO A 222 -16.02 31.09 19.19
N GLY A 223 -16.82 30.97 18.11
CA GLY A 223 -17.22 32.09 17.28
C GLY A 223 -16.85 31.95 15.79
N ARG A 224 -17.51 32.75 14.95
CA ARG A 224 -17.24 32.81 13.51
C ARG A 224 -15.97 33.64 13.28
N PRO A 225 -15.00 33.18 12.46
CA PRO A 225 -13.83 33.98 12.13
C PRO A 225 -14.25 35.31 11.47
N ALA A 226 -13.61 36.40 11.80
CA ALA A 226 -13.82 37.67 11.12
C ALA A 226 -13.52 37.52 9.62
N GLN A 227 -14.30 38.24 8.79
CA GLN A 227 -14.08 38.26 7.35
C GLN A 227 -12.68 38.82 7.05
N GLY A 228 -11.85 38.08 6.31
CA GLY A 228 -10.46 38.44 6.03
C GLY A 228 -9.43 38.04 7.09
N ALA A 229 -9.83 37.33 8.16
CA ALA A 229 -8.89 36.84 9.15
C ALA A 229 -7.87 35.86 8.49
N PRO A 230 -6.56 36.00 8.82
CA PRO A 230 -5.54 35.12 8.26
C PRO A 230 -5.82 33.65 8.64
N LYS A 231 -5.56 32.74 7.69
CA LYS A 231 -5.67 31.31 7.95
C LYS A 231 -4.77 30.95 9.13
N ARG A 232 -5.34 30.28 10.13
CA ARG A 232 -4.56 29.84 11.29
C ARG A 232 -3.45 28.90 10.84
N PRO A 233 -2.25 29.06 11.38
CA PRO A 233 -1.18 28.12 11.11
C PRO A 233 -1.59 26.73 11.61
N ILE A 234 -1.37 25.74 10.77
CA ILE A 234 -1.59 24.33 11.09
C ILE A 234 -0.41 23.88 11.94
N GLU A 235 -0.69 23.24 13.06
CA GLU A 235 0.34 22.66 13.88
C GLU A 235 0.84 21.36 13.27
N ARG A 236 2.17 21.25 13.13
CA ARG A 236 2.83 20.01 12.71
C ARG A 236 3.29 19.28 13.97
N VAL A 237 2.64 18.16 14.25
CA VAL A 237 3.00 17.28 15.36
C VAL A 237 3.49 15.95 14.82
N TYR A 238 4.34 15.28 15.59
CA TYR A 238 4.79 13.94 15.26
C TYR A 238 4.02 12.93 16.10
N ARG A 239 3.46 11.90 15.44
CA ARG A 239 2.74 10.80 16.07
C ARG A 239 3.29 9.47 15.59
N MET A 240 3.17 8.43 16.42
CA MET A 240 3.64 7.10 16.09
C MET A 240 2.59 6.38 15.24
N ALA A 241 2.97 5.99 14.02
CA ALA A 241 2.27 5.06 13.16
C ALA A 241 2.89 3.67 13.34
N TYR A 242 2.16 2.60 12.98
CA TYR A 242 2.60 1.23 13.18
C TYR A 242 2.77 0.52 11.83
N CYS A 243 3.80 -0.29 11.73
CA CYS A 243 3.98 -1.23 10.62
C CYS A 243 4.24 -2.64 11.14
N GLY A 244 3.69 -3.61 10.44
CA GLY A 244 3.88 -5.02 10.72
C GLY A 244 4.32 -5.79 9.49
N THR A 245 4.92 -6.95 9.70
CA THR A 245 5.26 -7.89 8.64
C THR A 245 4.95 -9.32 9.05
N VAL A 246 4.44 -10.08 8.10
CA VAL A 246 4.40 -11.55 8.13
C VAL A 246 5.33 -12.03 7.02
N THR A 247 6.47 -12.64 7.40
CA THR A 247 7.52 -13.02 6.46
C THR A 247 7.73 -14.52 6.47
N LEU A 248 7.66 -15.13 5.29
CA LEU A 248 8.03 -16.54 5.07
C LEU A 248 9.53 -16.66 4.85
N HIS A 249 10.14 -17.63 5.49
CA HIS A 249 11.58 -17.88 5.40
C HIS A 249 11.88 -19.32 4.97
N ASP A 250 12.99 -19.47 4.28
CA ASP A 250 13.53 -20.76 3.88
C ASP A 250 14.22 -21.51 5.03
N GLU A 251 14.89 -22.62 4.69
CA GLU A 251 15.65 -23.43 5.65
C GLU A 251 16.91 -22.75 6.20
N HIS A 252 17.34 -21.63 5.63
CA HIS A 252 18.49 -20.85 6.09
C HIS A 252 18.06 -19.61 6.90
N GLY A 253 16.74 -19.34 6.99
CA GLY A 253 16.18 -18.15 7.60
C GLY A 253 16.16 -16.94 6.67
N GLU A 254 16.43 -17.14 5.37
CA GLU A 254 16.33 -16.08 4.37
C GLU A 254 14.88 -15.82 3.97
N SER A 255 14.57 -14.57 3.70
CA SER A 255 13.21 -14.14 3.37
C SER A 255 12.81 -14.56 1.96
N LEU A 256 11.72 -15.31 1.82
CA LEU A 256 11.11 -15.71 0.55
C LEU A 256 10.01 -14.76 0.11
N TYR A 257 9.17 -14.33 1.05
CA TYR A 257 8.05 -13.43 0.78
C TYR A 257 7.65 -12.67 2.05
N THR A 258 7.25 -11.42 1.89
CA THR A 258 6.85 -10.57 3.03
C THR A 258 5.54 -9.87 2.73
N ILE A 259 4.52 -10.14 3.55
CA ILE A 259 3.30 -9.36 3.61
C ILE A 259 3.53 -8.18 4.56
N ARG A 260 3.18 -6.99 4.11
CA ARG A 260 3.39 -5.73 4.84
C ARG A 260 2.06 -5.13 5.24
N TYR A 261 2.01 -4.65 6.45
CA TYR A 261 0.85 -4.00 7.05
C TYR A 261 1.24 -2.64 7.57
N GLY A 262 0.28 -1.73 7.66
CA GLY A 262 0.52 -0.44 8.27
C GLY A 262 -0.76 0.26 8.64
N THR A 263 -0.70 1.06 9.70
CA THR A 263 -1.79 1.94 10.14
C THR A 263 -1.23 3.25 10.67
N MET A 264 -1.97 4.33 10.48
CA MET A 264 -1.58 5.65 10.96
C MET A 264 -1.72 5.77 12.48
N ALA A 265 -1.19 6.85 13.04
CA ALA A 265 -1.15 7.10 14.48
C ALA A 265 -2.52 7.07 15.18
N ALA A 266 -3.59 7.44 14.49
CA ALA A 266 -4.96 7.37 15.00
C ALA A 266 -5.71 6.12 14.48
N GLY A 267 -5.00 5.16 13.91
CA GLY A 267 -5.55 3.92 13.41
C GLY A 267 -5.71 2.86 14.50
N ASP A 268 -5.86 1.62 14.07
CA ASP A 268 -6.12 0.47 14.94
C ASP A 268 -4.92 -0.50 14.94
N PRO A 269 -3.92 -0.33 15.81
CA PRO A 269 -2.78 -1.24 15.89
C PRO A 269 -3.18 -2.64 16.40
N ALA A 270 -4.22 -2.77 17.23
CA ALA A 270 -4.73 -4.08 17.65
C ALA A 270 -5.33 -4.81 16.46
N GLY A 271 -6.16 -4.12 15.69
CA GLY A 271 -6.71 -4.68 14.47
C GLY A 271 -5.68 -5.01 13.40
N LEU A 272 -4.56 -4.27 13.34
CA LEU A 272 -3.43 -4.65 12.48
C LEU A 272 -2.83 -6.00 12.92
N CYS A 273 -2.62 -6.20 14.23
CA CYS A 273 -2.10 -7.46 14.78
C CYS A 273 -3.08 -8.63 14.56
N GLU A 274 -4.40 -8.38 14.73
CA GLU A 274 -5.45 -9.36 14.43
C GLU A 274 -5.40 -9.80 12.95
N GLY A 275 -5.22 -8.86 12.01
CA GLY A 275 -5.06 -9.17 10.59
C GLY A 275 -3.82 -10.01 10.31
N MET A 276 -2.67 -9.67 10.93
CA MET A 276 -1.44 -10.47 10.81
C MET A 276 -1.63 -11.88 11.35
N ALA A 277 -2.30 -12.02 12.50
CA ALA A 277 -2.60 -13.33 13.10
C ALA A 277 -3.52 -14.16 12.20
N GLY A 278 -4.55 -13.55 11.61
CA GLY A 278 -5.44 -14.19 10.66
C GLY A 278 -4.69 -14.73 9.44
N ASP A 279 -3.81 -13.93 8.84
CA ASP A 279 -2.97 -14.38 7.71
C ASP A 279 -2.07 -15.56 8.11
N VAL A 280 -1.48 -15.55 9.32
CA VAL A 280 -0.67 -16.68 9.80
C VAL A 280 -1.51 -17.94 10.02
N VAL A 281 -2.75 -17.82 10.51
CA VAL A 281 -3.68 -18.96 10.63
C VAL A 281 -3.92 -19.60 9.26
N GLU A 282 -4.19 -18.81 8.24
CA GLU A 282 -4.39 -19.31 6.87
C GLU A 282 -3.13 -19.96 6.29
N LEU A 283 -1.96 -19.39 6.55
CA LEU A 283 -0.68 -20.01 6.15
C LEU A 283 -0.48 -21.36 6.84
N LEU A 284 -0.80 -21.48 8.12
CA LEU A 284 -0.72 -22.73 8.87
C LEU A 284 -1.77 -23.75 8.42
N ALA A 285 -2.95 -23.33 7.99
CA ALA A 285 -3.95 -24.22 7.42
C ALA A 285 -3.44 -24.90 6.13
N LYS A 286 -2.65 -24.18 5.32
CA LYS A 286 -2.03 -24.70 4.08
C LYS A 286 -0.75 -25.48 4.34
N ARG A 287 0.05 -25.02 5.30
CA ARG A 287 1.35 -25.57 5.65
C ARG A 287 1.49 -25.70 7.17
N PRO A 288 0.92 -26.79 7.77
CA PRO A 288 0.94 -27.00 9.21
C PRO A 288 2.34 -27.23 9.80
N ASP A 289 3.32 -27.51 8.95
CA ASP A 289 4.72 -27.73 9.29
C ASP A 289 5.53 -26.44 9.52
N LEU A 290 4.98 -25.27 9.15
CA LEU A 290 5.65 -23.99 9.36
C LEU A 290 5.84 -23.70 10.85
N LYS A 291 7.05 -23.27 11.21
CA LYS A 291 7.37 -22.77 12.55
C LYS A 291 7.03 -21.29 12.62
N VAL A 292 6.24 -20.90 13.60
CA VAL A 292 5.87 -19.48 13.80
C VAL A 292 6.80 -18.88 14.86
N MET A 293 7.31 -17.68 14.62
CA MET A 293 8.07 -16.92 15.59
C MET A 293 7.65 -15.46 15.64
N LEU A 294 7.77 -14.85 16.81
CA LEU A 294 7.61 -13.41 17.01
C LEU A 294 9.00 -12.78 17.12
N LEU A 295 9.22 -11.70 16.36
CA LEU A 295 10.51 -11.03 16.28
C LEU A 295 10.28 -9.50 16.25
N CYS A 296 10.61 -8.81 17.35
CA CYS A 296 10.31 -7.41 17.55
C CYS A 296 11.44 -6.69 18.28
N ASP A 297 11.38 -5.36 18.35
CA ASP A 297 12.26 -4.60 19.23
C ASP A 297 11.90 -4.83 20.73
N GLY A 298 12.66 -4.20 21.64
CA GLY A 298 12.44 -4.33 23.08
C GLY A 298 11.29 -3.47 23.64
N ALA A 299 10.50 -2.80 22.80
CA ALA A 299 9.42 -1.94 23.27
C ALA A 299 8.24 -2.76 23.84
N PRO A 300 7.87 -2.60 25.13
CA PRO A 300 6.80 -3.39 25.75
C PRO A 300 5.45 -3.28 25.01
N GLU A 301 5.15 -2.13 24.44
CA GLU A 301 3.91 -1.88 23.69
C GLU A 301 3.78 -2.84 22.49
N MET A 302 4.86 -3.07 21.73
CA MET A 302 4.86 -3.98 20.59
C MET A 302 4.61 -5.42 21.03
N TRP A 303 5.25 -5.85 22.12
CA TRP A 303 5.06 -7.17 22.68
C TRP A 303 3.65 -7.39 23.22
N ASN A 304 3.08 -6.38 23.90
CA ASN A 304 1.70 -6.46 24.40
C ASN A 304 0.69 -6.63 23.24
N LEU A 305 0.89 -5.92 22.13
CA LEU A 305 0.05 -6.05 20.94
C LEU A 305 0.18 -7.44 20.28
N LEU A 306 1.40 -7.93 20.11
CA LEU A 306 1.63 -9.26 19.53
C LEU A 306 1.12 -10.37 20.46
N ASP A 307 1.42 -10.31 21.75
CA ASP A 307 0.98 -11.31 22.71
C ASP A 307 -0.54 -11.37 22.85
N ALA A 308 -1.24 -10.24 22.70
CA ALA A 308 -2.70 -10.21 22.71
C ALA A 308 -3.34 -11.11 21.64
N GLU A 309 -2.67 -11.31 20.51
CA GLU A 309 -3.17 -12.15 19.40
C GLU A 309 -2.49 -13.52 19.38
N PHE A 310 -1.18 -13.58 19.55
CA PHE A 310 -0.39 -14.81 19.40
C PHE A 310 -0.33 -15.70 20.66
N THR A 311 -1.12 -15.41 21.69
CA THR A 311 -1.44 -16.30 22.80
C THR A 311 -2.81 -16.95 22.69
N LYS A 312 -3.67 -16.46 21.77
CA LYS A 312 -4.97 -17.07 21.46
C LYS A 312 -4.80 -18.36 20.66
N GLU A 313 -5.88 -19.17 20.59
CA GLU A 313 -5.92 -20.31 19.67
C GLU A 313 -5.85 -19.81 18.19
N PRO A 314 -5.16 -20.54 17.30
CA PRO A 314 -4.48 -21.83 17.50
C PRO A 314 -3.02 -21.73 18.02
N PHE A 315 -2.55 -20.54 18.37
CA PHE A 315 -1.14 -20.31 18.72
C PHE A 315 -0.82 -20.76 20.18
N GLY A 316 -1.76 -20.58 21.09
CA GLY A 316 -1.56 -20.79 22.53
C GLY A 316 -1.40 -22.26 22.93
N ALA A 317 -2.47 -23.05 22.85
CA ALA A 317 -2.47 -24.44 23.35
C ALA A 317 -1.63 -25.39 22.48
N ALA A 318 -1.47 -25.10 21.18
CA ALA A 318 -0.71 -25.97 20.29
C ALA A 318 0.80 -25.73 20.30
N GLY A 319 1.31 -24.76 21.09
CA GLY A 319 2.72 -24.41 21.13
C GLY A 319 3.27 -24.01 19.75
N LYS A 320 2.44 -23.43 18.86
CA LYS A 320 2.81 -23.08 17.49
C LYS A 320 3.86 -21.98 17.42
N VAL A 321 3.89 -21.06 18.39
CA VAL A 321 4.96 -20.07 18.49
C VAL A 321 6.18 -20.70 19.13
N VAL A 322 7.15 -21.07 18.29
CA VAL A 322 8.36 -21.80 18.71
C VAL A 322 9.47 -20.89 19.24
N ALA A 323 9.41 -19.60 18.97
CA ALA A 323 10.36 -18.61 19.46
C ALA A 323 9.73 -17.21 19.60
N ARG A 324 10.16 -16.51 20.62
CA ARG A 324 9.92 -15.08 20.84
C ARG A 324 11.27 -14.41 21.04
N LEU A 325 11.67 -13.55 20.09
CA LEU A 325 13.00 -12.95 20.12
C LEU A 325 12.93 -11.43 19.98
N ILE A 326 13.77 -10.77 20.73
CA ILE A 326 14.13 -9.38 20.45
C ILE A 326 15.08 -9.35 19.26
N ASP A 327 14.96 -8.31 18.45
CA ASP A 327 15.89 -8.08 17.35
C ASP A 327 17.35 -8.14 17.81
N PHE A 328 18.11 -9.02 17.20
CA PHE A 328 19.52 -9.24 17.54
C PHE A 328 20.37 -7.98 17.35
N TRP A 329 20.07 -7.18 16.33
CA TRP A 329 20.88 -6.01 16.01
C TRP A 329 20.65 -4.88 17.02
N HIS A 330 19.41 -4.73 17.55
CA HIS A 330 19.13 -3.80 18.65
C HIS A 330 19.88 -4.19 19.94
N VAL A 331 19.98 -5.49 20.23
CA VAL A 331 20.81 -5.99 21.34
C VAL A 331 22.27 -5.62 21.12
N ILE A 332 22.77 -5.85 19.91
CA ILE A 332 24.16 -5.54 19.56
C ILE A 332 24.47 -4.04 19.60
N GLU A 333 23.51 -3.21 19.24
CA GLU A 333 23.64 -1.75 19.36
C GLU A 333 23.82 -1.31 20.82
N LYS A 334 22.96 -1.81 21.73
CA LYS A 334 23.08 -1.56 23.17
C LYS A 334 24.40 -2.07 23.73
N LEU A 335 24.81 -3.28 23.38
CA LEU A 335 26.12 -3.82 23.77
C LEU A 335 27.29 -3.01 23.20
N GLY A 336 27.18 -2.51 21.99
CA GLY A 336 28.19 -1.66 21.37
C GLY A 336 28.38 -0.33 22.10
N ALA A 337 27.29 0.27 22.59
CA ALA A 337 27.36 1.46 23.43
C ALA A 337 28.03 1.17 24.78
N ALA A 338 27.66 0.07 25.45
CA ALA A 338 28.26 -0.35 26.70
C ALA A 338 29.76 -0.71 26.55
N ALA A 339 30.12 -1.45 25.47
CA ALA A 339 31.50 -1.85 25.18
C ALA A 339 32.44 -0.64 25.09
N ARG A 340 32.02 0.47 24.51
CA ARG A 340 32.82 1.73 24.43
C ARG A 340 33.11 2.35 25.79
N VAL A 341 32.33 2.02 26.81
CA VAL A 341 32.53 2.49 28.17
C VAL A 341 33.45 1.57 28.95
N ILE A 342 33.29 0.23 28.78
CA ILE A 342 33.99 -0.75 29.62
C ILE A 342 35.37 -1.16 29.09
N ALA A 343 35.61 -1.03 27.77
CA ALA A 343 36.83 -1.49 27.12
C ALA A 343 37.65 -0.31 26.54
N ALA A 344 38.96 -0.53 26.35
CA ALA A 344 39.79 0.38 25.58
C ALA A 344 39.36 0.41 24.11
N GLU A 345 39.59 1.51 23.40
CA GLU A 345 39.12 1.71 22.03
C GLU A 345 39.52 0.56 21.08
N THR A 346 40.74 0.03 21.22
CA THR A 346 41.25 -1.09 20.44
C THR A 346 40.56 -2.43 20.76
N GLU A 347 39.99 -2.58 21.95
CA GLU A 347 39.35 -3.80 22.44
C GLU A 347 37.83 -3.83 22.20
N VAL A 348 37.20 -2.68 21.86
CA VAL A 348 35.75 -2.59 21.66
C VAL A 348 35.26 -3.56 20.57
N LYS A 349 35.92 -3.59 19.41
CA LYS A 349 35.52 -4.46 18.29
C LYS A 349 35.72 -5.95 18.62
N PRO A 350 36.87 -6.41 19.17
CA PRO A 350 37.03 -7.77 19.61
C PRO A 350 36.01 -8.22 20.67
N LEU A 351 35.75 -7.39 21.69
CA LEU A 351 34.77 -7.66 22.71
C LEU A 351 33.34 -7.83 22.13
N LEU A 352 32.92 -6.91 21.29
CA LEU A 352 31.61 -6.99 20.64
C LEU A 352 31.49 -8.22 19.74
N ALA A 353 32.53 -8.57 19.00
CA ALA A 353 32.58 -9.79 18.18
C ALA A 353 32.46 -11.06 19.04
N SER A 354 33.15 -11.10 20.20
CA SER A 354 33.02 -12.18 21.17
C SER A 354 31.61 -12.31 21.70
N TRP A 355 30.97 -11.21 22.12
CA TRP A 355 29.57 -11.22 22.58
C TRP A 355 28.60 -11.70 21.50
N LYS A 356 28.75 -11.22 20.27
CA LYS A 356 27.94 -11.67 19.11
C LYS A 356 28.05 -13.19 18.92
N MET A 357 29.29 -13.70 18.89
CA MET A 357 29.55 -15.13 18.72
C MET A 357 28.93 -15.94 19.86
N ARG A 358 29.09 -15.50 21.11
CA ARG A 358 28.52 -16.17 22.29
C ARG A 358 27.01 -16.20 22.28
N LEU A 359 26.34 -15.09 22.01
CA LEU A 359 24.88 -15.00 21.90
C LEU A 359 24.32 -15.91 20.79
N CYS A 360 25.04 -16.04 19.68
CA CYS A 360 24.63 -16.88 18.57
C CYS A 360 24.84 -18.38 18.79
N ASN A 361 25.74 -18.79 19.70
CA ASN A 361 26.14 -20.18 19.82
C ASN A 361 25.86 -20.81 21.22
N THR A 362 25.59 -19.98 22.24
CA THR A 362 25.46 -20.45 23.62
C THR A 362 24.22 -19.86 24.28
N SER A 363 23.27 -20.67 24.69
CA SER A 363 22.02 -20.22 25.32
C SER A 363 22.22 -19.48 26.64
N SER A 364 23.28 -19.81 27.41
CA SER A 364 23.66 -19.12 28.66
C SER A 364 24.45 -17.82 28.44
N ALA A 365 24.80 -17.47 27.20
CA ALA A 365 25.64 -16.30 26.91
C ALA A 365 25.11 -14.98 27.49
N ARG A 366 23.79 -14.82 27.52
CA ARG A 366 23.14 -13.66 28.12
C ARG A 366 23.55 -13.42 29.56
N LEU A 367 23.53 -14.48 30.38
CA LEU A 367 23.89 -14.41 31.80
C LEU A 367 25.37 -14.00 31.98
N ALA A 368 26.27 -14.63 31.23
CA ALA A 368 27.71 -14.34 31.31
C ALA A 368 28.05 -12.92 30.78
N ILE A 369 27.29 -12.38 29.81
CA ILE A 369 27.47 -10.99 29.36
C ILE A 369 26.94 -10.02 30.42
N LEU A 370 25.81 -10.34 31.04
CA LEU A 370 25.23 -9.53 32.11
C LEU A 370 26.16 -9.46 33.33
N GLU A 371 26.74 -10.59 33.74
CA GLU A 371 27.77 -10.67 34.79
C GLU A 371 28.98 -9.79 34.45
N GLN A 372 29.53 -9.90 33.25
CA GLN A 372 30.63 -9.07 32.78
C GLN A 372 30.30 -7.55 32.77
N LEU A 373 29.09 -7.18 32.45
CA LEU A 373 28.64 -5.77 32.53
C LEU A 373 28.60 -5.28 33.98
N HIS A 374 28.09 -6.09 34.92
CA HIS A 374 28.09 -5.75 36.37
C HIS A 374 29.50 -5.70 36.94
N GLU A 375 30.33 -6.67 36.64
CA GLU A 375 31.74 -6.74 37.12
C GLU A 375 32.57 -5.54 36.63
N SER A 376 32.18 -4.89 35.52
CA SER A 376 32.84 -3.69 35.03
C SER A 376 32.83 -2.53 36.05
N GLY A 377 31.81 -2.50 36.93
CA GLY A 377 31.62 -1.43 37.91
C GLY A 377 31.33 -0.05 37.27
N LYS A 378 30.95 -0.01 35.96
CA LYS A 378 30.80 1.21 35.20
C LYS A 378 29.32 1.57 34.90
N GLU A 379 28.39 1.05 35.68
CA GLU A 379 26.95 1.26 35.48
C GLU A 379 26.54 2.72 35.51
N ASP A 380 27.17 3.52 36.34
CA ASP A 380 26.88 4.94 36.54
C ASP A 380 27.66 5.89 35.63
N VAL A 381 28.50 5.38 34.74
CA VAL A 381 29.28 6.19 33.81
C VAL A 381 28.36 6.84 32.77
N LEU A 382 28.41 8.16 32.70
CA LEU A 382 27.66 8.95 31.74
C LEU A 382 28.44 9.16 30.43
N VAL A 383 27.75 8.99 29.30
CA VAL A 383 28.21 9.40 27.96
C VAL A 383 27.17 10.37 27.40
N GLY A 384 27.46 11.69 27.50
CA GLY A 384 26.45 12.69 27.27
C GLY A 384 25.39 12.70 28.38
N HIS A 385 24.15 12.36 28.01
CA HIS A 385 23.04 12.21 28.96
C HIS A 385 22.67 10.75 29.26
N ASP A 386 23.31 9.79 28.59
CA ASP A 386 22.98 8.36 28.66
C ASP A 386 23.90 7.62 29.61
N LYS A 387 23.42 6.51 30.19
CA LYS A 387 24.18 5.53 30.97
C LYS A 387 24.27 4.20 30.21
N PRO A 388 25.17 4.04 29.22
CA PRO A 388 25.11 2.94 28.28
C PRO A 388 25.22 1.55 28.92
N VAL A 389 26.03 1.40 29.99
CA VAL A 389 26.17 0.12 30.70
C VAL A 389 24.88 -0.19 31.47
N HIS A 390 24.34 0.76 32.22
CA HIS A 390 23.07 0.60 32.93
C HIS A 390 21.91 0.28 31.97
N GLU A 391 21.84 0.99 30.84
CA GLU A 391 20.84 0.72 29.80
C GLU A 391 20.95 -0.69 29.23
N ALA A 392 22.17 -1.17 28.94
CA ALA A 392 22.38 -2.52 28.47
C ALA A 392 21.94 -3.57 29.50
N ILE A 393 22.31 -3.39 30.77
CA ILE A 393 21.90 -4.25 31.89
C ILE A 393 20.38 -4.29 32.02
N THR A 394 19.75 -3.12 32.06
CA THR A 394 18.29 -3.00 32.14
C THR A 394 17.60 -3.69 30.95
N TYR A 395 18.11 -3.47 29.74
CA TYR A 395 17.58 -4.08 28.53
C TYR A 395 17.67 -5.62 28.57
N PHE A 396 18.82 -6.15 28.99
CA PHE A 396 19.05 -7.60 29.14
C PHE A 396 18.19 -8.24 30.21
N THR A 397 17.97 -7.51 31.32
CA THR A 397 17.14 -7.98 32.43
C THR A 397 15.66 -8.02 32.05
N ASN A 398 15.15 -6.94 31.47
CA ASN A 398 13.73 -6.81 31.10
C ASN A 398 13.31 -7.77 29.98
N ASN A 399 14.27 -8.20 29.15
CA ASN A 399 14.00 -9.01 27.97
C ASN A 399 14.63 -10.40 28.02
N ALA A 400 14.94 -10.87 29.21
CA ALA A 400 15.68 -12.11 29.46
C ALA A 400 15.13 -13.34 28.73
N GLU A 401 13.80 -13.47 28.67
CA GLU A 401 13.10 -14.62 28.07
C GLU A 401 13.05 -14.57 26.54
N ARG A 402 13.46 -13.46 25.94
CA ARG A 402 13.36 -13.20 24.50
C ARG A 402 14.74 -13.10 23.82
N MET A 403 15.78 -13.75 24.37
CA MET A 403 17.17 -13.62 23.91
C MET A 403 17.87 -14.94 23.63
N ASP A 404 17.17 -16.06 23.46
CA ASP A 404 17.82 -17.34 23.13
C ASP A 404 18.07 -17.48 21.61
N TYR A 405 19.00 -16.65 21.12
CA TYR A 405 19.41 -16.66 19.71
C TYR A 405 20.09 -17.98 19.33
N ALA A 406 20.79 -18.62 20.25
CA ALA A 406 21.44 -19.92 20.00
C ALA A 406 20.41 -21.00 19.70
N ALA A 407 19.29 -21.05 20.43
CA ALA A 407 18.19 -21.98 20.16
C ALA A 407 17.52 -21.69 18.82
N ALA A 408 17.27 -20.41 18.51
CA ALA A 408 16.68 -20.00 17.24
C ALA A 408 17.56 -20.39 16.05
N ARG A 409 18.88 -20.15 16.12
CA ARG A 409 19.83 -20.53 15.08
C ARG A 409 19.91 -22.03 14.87
N ARG A 410 19.91 -22.83 15.96
CA ARG A 410 19.84 -24.30 15.84
C ARG A 410 18.59 -24.75 15.09
N GLN A 411 17.50 -24.02 15.22
CA GLN A 411 16.23 -24.26 14.50
C GLN A 411 16.19 -23.61 13.11
N LYS A 412 17.27 -22.93 12.69
CA LYS A 412 17.37 -22.20 11.43
C LYS A 412 16.32 -21.07 11.29
N LEU A 413 15.97 -20.43 12.41
CA LEU A 413 15.07 -19.29 12.45
C LEU A 413 15.84 -17.97 12.28
N PRO A 414 15.24 -16.94 11.67
CA PRO A 414 15.83 -15.61 11.62
C PRO A 414 15.97 -15.01 13.02
N ILE A 415 16.98 -14.16 13.22
CA ILE A 415 17.25 -13.51 14.52
C ILE A 415 17.21 -11.98 14.43
N GLY A 416 17.04 -11.42 13.24
CA GLY A 416 16.95 -9.98 13.00
C GLY A 416 15.63 -9.59 12.34
N SER A 417 15.06 -8.47 12.76
CA SER A 417 13.78 -7.92 12.28
C SER A 417 13.93 -6.97 11.06
N GLY A 418 14.99 -7.13 10.27
CA GLY A 418 15.30 -6.27 9.13
C GLY A 418 14.14 -6.04 8.15
N ASN A 419 13.22 -7.01 8.01
CA ASN A 419 12.04 -6.89 7.15
C ASN A 419 11.05 -5.84 7.64
N VAL A 420 10.80 -5.74 8.95
CA VAL A 420 9.90 -4.71 9.50
C VAL A 420 10.57 -3.33 9.51
N GLU A 421 11.87 -3.25 9.79
CA GLU A 421 12.61 -2.00 9.66
C GLU A 421 12.61 -1.48 8.21
N ALA A 422 12.88 -2.36 7.23
CA ALA A 422 12.80 -2.03 5.81
C ALA A 422 11.38 -1.59 5.43
N THR A 423 10.36 -2.23 6.00
CA THR A 423 8.96 -1.85 5.83
C THR A 423 8.70 -0.46 6.41
N GLY A 424 9.15 -0.17 7.63
CA GLY A 424 9.04 1.17 8.23
C GLY A 424 9.71 2.25 7.36
N LYS A 425 10.89 1.97 6.82
CA LYS A 425 11.60 2.86 5.89
C LYS A 425 10.82 3.08 4.59
N THR A 426 10.39 2.01 3.93
CA THR A 426 9.75 2.09 2.61
C THR A 426 8.29 2.56 2.71
N LEU A 427 7.53 2.11 3.68
CA LEU A 427 6.12 2.44 3.85
C LEU A 427 5.94 3.89 4.33
N PHE A 428 6.70 4.31 5.35
CA PHE A 428 6.55 5.62 5.99
C PHE A 428 7.63 6.62 5.60
N ASN A 429 8.93 6.32 5.81
CA ASN A 429 9.97 7.34 5.68
C ASN A 429 10.06 7.89 4.26
N VAL A 430 10.09 7.01 3.25
CA VAL A 430 10.23 7.40 1.83
C VAL A 430 9.02 8.19 1.34
N ARG A 431 7.81 7.87 1.80
CA ARG A 431 6.58 8.48 1.29
C ARG A 431 6.04 9.59 2.18
N MET A 432 6.07 9.42 3.49
CA MET A 432 5.35 10.28 4.42
C MET A 432 6.23 11.32 5.11
N LYS A 433 7.56 11.11 5.19
CA LYS A 433 8.50 12.06 5.82
C LYS A 433 9.23 12.97 4.82
N ARG A 434 8.67 13.19 3.65
CA ARG A 434 9.24 14.14 2.68
C ARG A 434 9.22 15.56 3.22
N SER A 435 10.15 16.41 2.77
CA SER A 435 10.21 17.81 3.17
C SER A 435 8.85 18.49 2.98
N GLY A 436 8.35 19.15 4.01
CA GLY A 436 7.04 19.81 4.00
C GLY A 436 5.82 18.90 4.13
N SER A 437 5.98 17.59 4.18
CA SER A 437 4.87 16.65 4.35
C SER A 437 4.20 16.79 5.71
N ARG A 438 2.90 16.66 5.72
CA ARG A 438 2.03 16.55 6.88
C ARG A 438 0.76 15.82 6.48
N TRP A 439 0.23 15.00 7.35
CA TRP A 439 -0.85 14.08 7.02
C TRP A 439 -2.04 14.23 7.96
N LYS A 440 -3.23 14.15 7.41
CA LYS A 440 -4.45 13.89 8.18
C LYS A 440 -4.55 12.38 8.38
N SER A 441 -5.04 11.93 9.52
CA SER A 441 -5.16 10.51 9.83
C SER A 441 -5.86 9.72 8.72
N ARG A 442 -7.06 10.15 8.30
CA ARG A 442 -7.85 9.46 7.26
C ARG A 442 -7.11 9.35 5.92
N THR A 443 -6.54 10.44 5.42
CA THR A 443 -5.86 10.43 4.12
C THR A 443 -4.51 9.71 4.19
N GLY A 444 -3.84 9.78 5.33
CA GLY A 444 -2.64 9.00 5.60
C GLY A 444 -2.94 7.50 5.60
N GLU A 445 -4.02 7.08 6.26
CA GLU A 445 -4.48 5.69 6.30
C GLU A 445 -4.70 5.12 4.91
N HIS A 446 -5.41 5.87 4.03
CA HIS A 446 -5.61 5.44 2.64
C HIS A 446 -4.27 5.16 1.93
N ILE A 447 -3.30 6.05 2.07
CA ILE A 447 -1.99 5.90 1.39
C ILE A 447 -1.17 4.78 2.01
N VAL A 448 -1.20 4.61 3.33
CA VAL A 448 -0.46 3.54 4.02
C VAL A 448 -0.96 2.17 3.57
N HIS A 449 -2.26 1.95 3.56
CA HIS A 449 -2.86 0.70 3.11
C HIS A 449 -2.59 0.40 1.63
N LEU A 450 -2.80 1.38 0.74
CA LEU A 450 -2.51 1.22 -0.68
C LEU A 450 -1.03 0.91 -0.93
N ARG A 451 -0.14 1.55 -0.17
CA ARG A 451 1.30 1.32 -0.28
C ARG A 451 1.72 -0.04 0.27
N ALA A 452 1.11 -0.51 1.37
CA ALA A 452 1.35 -1.83 1.91
C ALA A 452 1.00 -2.93 0.90
N LEU A 453 -0.12 -2.77 0.17
CA LEU A 453 -0.47 -3.67 -0.94
C LEU A 453 0.58 -3.71 -2.03
N ALA A 454 1.00 -2.54 -2.52
CA ALA A 454 1.98 -2.44 -3.59
C ALA A 454 3.34 -3.02 -3.19
N LEU A 455 3.78 -2.77 -1.95
CA LEU A 455 5.04 -3.31 -1.41
C LEU A 455 4.98 -4.81 -1.11
N SER A 456 3.79 -5.40 -1.05
CA SER A 456 3.55 -6.83 -0.83
C SER A 456 3.24 -7.59 -2.11
N ASP A 457 3.39 -6.98 -3.29
CA ASP A 457 3.03 -7.54 -4.60
C ASP A 457 1.55 -8.02 -4.67
N ARG A 458 0.66 -7.39 -3.88
CA ARG A 458 -0.76 -7.71 -3.78
C ARG A 458 -1.67 -6.69 -4.47
N TRP A 459 -1.07 -5.68 -5.12
CA TRP A 459 -1.80 -4.54 -5.69
C TRP A 459 -2.89 -4.95 -6.66
N ASP A 460 -2.52 -5.71 -7.70
CA ASP A 460 -3.43 -6.05 -8.78
C ASP A 460 -4.63 -6.86 -8.30
N ALA A 461 -4.35 -7.91 -7.55
CA ALA A 461 -5.40 -8.79 -7.01
C ALA A 461 -6.30 -8.08 -5.98
N ALA A 462 -5.77 -7.13 -5.21
CA ALA A 462 -6.54 -6.33 -4.29
C ALA A 462 -7.44 -5.31 -5.02
N MET A 463 -6.91 -4.63 -6.03
CA MET A 463 -7.66 -3.64 -6.79
C MET A 463 -8.76 -4.28 -7.65
N ASP A 464 -8.53 -5.45 -8.21
CA ASP A 464 -9.55 -6.22 -8.93
C ASP A 464 -10.76 -6.55 -8.04
N ARG A 465 -10.55 -6.68 -6.72
CA ARG A 465 -11.63 -6.87 -5.75
C ARG A 465 -12.25 -5.56 -5.30
N ALA A 466 -11.43 -4.60 -4.90
CA ALA A 466 -11.88 -3.31 -4.36
C ALA A 466 -12.67 -2.47 -5.38
N LEU A 467 -12.30 -2.55 -6.66
CA LEU A 467 -12.93 -1.81 -7.75
C LEU A 467 -13.95 -2.64 -8.53
N LYS A 468 -14.16 -3.91 -8.13
CA LYS A 468 -15.16 -4.77 -8.77
C LYS A 468 -16.55 -4.15 -8.60
N SER A 469 -17.16 -3.82 -9.73
CA SER A 469 -18.53 -3.33 -9.71
C SER A 469 -19.51 -4.49 -9.62
N PRO A 470 -20.57 -4.35 -8.82
CA PRO A 470 -21.66 -5.32 -8.84
C PRO A 470 -22.27 -5.34 -10.25
N ARG A 471 -22.66 -6.52 -10.71
CA ARG A 471 -23.40 -6.64 -11.98
C ARG A 471 -24.75 -5.95 -11.83
N VAL A 472 -24.93 -4.84 -12.55
CA VAL A 472 -26.17 -4.07 -12.54
C VAL A 472 -27.00 -4.50 -13.73
N VAL A 473 -28.22 -4.96 -13.49
CA VAL A 473 -29.20 -5.29 -14.51
C VAL A 473 -30.10 -4.10 -14.70
N ILE A 474 -30.05 -3.51 -15.90
CA ILE A 474 -30.92 -2.40 -16.30
C ILE A 474 -31.81 -2.87 -17.43
N ARG A 475 -33.13 -2.75 -17.26
CA ARG A 475 -34.15 -3.08 -18.27
C ARG A 475 -35.05 -1.87 -18.48
N VAL A 476 -35.43 -1.62 -19.71
CA VAL A 476 -36.48 -0.63 -20.01
C VAL A 476 -37.77 -1.13 -19.37
N ALA A 477 -38.46 -0.26 -18.61
CA ALA A 477 -39.77 -0.60 -18.07
C ALA A 477 -40.78 -0.55 -19.23
N ALA A 478 -41.64 -1.55 -19.29
CA ALA A 478 -42.68 -1.66 -20.29
C ALA A 478 -43.73 -0.59 -20.10
#